data_218e31ad99817b3b9f6d67a40ffa27f1
#
_entry.id   218e31ad99817b3b9f6d67a40ffa27f1
#
_cell.length_a   1.000
_cell.length_b   1.000
_cell.length_c   1.000
_cell.angle_alpha   90.00
_cell.angle_beta   90.00
_cell.angle_gamma   90.00
#
_symmetry.space_group_name_H-M   'P 1'
#
loop_
_entity.id
_entity.type
_entity.pdbx_description
1 polymer ?
#
loop_
_entity_poly.entity_id
_entity_poly.type
_entity_poly.pdbx_seq_one_letter_code
_entity_poly.pdbx_strand_id
1 'polypeptide(L)' 'MIKTVLLMVLCSGLAGNKCKVIGTDKIVFDDYRECIVYGYEYSYKIMSSFEREWVNSMEAYTKFSCEKQQAA' A
#
# COMPACT_ATOMS: atom_id res chain seq x y z
N MET A 1 -14.38 10.48 16.85
CA MET A 1 -13.79 9.14 16.77
C MET A 1 -12.66 9.16 15.75
N ILE A 2 -11.50 8.61 16.11
CA ILE A 2 -10.34 8.59 15.23
C ILE A 2 -10.36 7.29 14.43
N LYS A 3 -10.30 7.42 13.12
CA LYS A 3 -10.20 6.27 12.22
C LYS A 3 -8.83 6.25 11.58
N THR A 4 -8.38 5.06 11.24
CA THR A 4 -7.10 4.88 10.55
C THR A 4 -7.38 4.48 9.10
N VAL A 5 -6.78 5.20 8.18
CA VAL A 5 -6.98 4.98 6.73
C VAL A 5 -5.71 4.42 6.13
N LEU A 6 -5.86 3.37 5.34
CA LEU A 6 -4.74 2.75 4.63
C LEU A 6 -4.58 3.38 3.25
N LEU A 7 -3.36 3.81 2.96
CA LEU A 7 -3.00 4.30 1.63
C LEU A 7 -1.87 3.42 1.08
N MET A 8 -2.11 2.85 -0.09
CA MET A 8 -1.15 1.95 -0.73
C MET A 8 -0.67 2.54 -2.04
N VAL A 9 0.64 2.48 -2.29
CA VAL A 9 1.21 2.95 -3.56
C VAL A 9 2.12 1.88 -4.14
N LEU A 10 2.20 1.86 -5.46
CA LEU A 10 3.10 1.00 -6.20
C LEU A 10 4.19 1.89 -6.78
N CYS A 11 5.44 1.50 -6.54
CA CYS A 11 6.59 2.30 -6.94
C CYS A 11 7.51 1.51 -7.86
N SER A 12 8.26 2.23 -8.68
CA SER A 12 9.31 1.66 -9.52
C SER A 12 10.65 2.26 -9.11
N GLY A 13 11.65 1.40 -8.89
CA GLY A 13 12.98 1.85 -8.53
C GLY A 13 13.82 2.31 -9.71
N LEU A 14 13.36 2.07 -10.97
CA LEU A 14 14.15 2.41 -12.15
C LEU A 14 14.08 3.87 -12.54
N ALA A 15 12.93 4.47 -12.43
CA ALA A 15 12.71 5.81 -12.98
C ALA A 15 12.57 6.85 -11.90
N GLY A 16 13.57 6.95 -11.00
CA GLY A 16 13.56 7.98 -9.98
C GLY A 16 12.50 7.77 -8.90
N ASN A 17 12.21 6.52 -8.59
CA ASN A 17 11.25 6.17 -7.53
C ASN A 17 9.87 6.76 -7.74
N LYS A 18 9.37 6.64 -8.95
CA LYS A 18 8.02 7.09 -9.25
C LYS A 18 7.01 6.16 -8.64
N CYS A 19 6.04 6.71 -7.95
CA CYS A 19 5.01 5.96 -7.25
C CYS A 19 3.63 6.34 -7.74
N LYS A 20 2.73 5.38 -7.68
CA LYS A 20 1.37 5.54 -8.15
C LYS A 20 0.44 4.94 -7.11
N VAL A 21 -0.60 5.68 -6.76
CA VAL A 21 -1.59 5.16 -5.81
C VAL A 21 -2.33 4.01 -6.44
N ILE A 22 -2.41 2.90 -5.71
CA ILE A 22 -3.17 1.74 -6.13
C ILE A 22 -4.25 1.47 -5.10
N GLY A 23 -5.40 1.01 -5.60
CA GLY A 23 -6.54 0.82 -4.72
C GLY A 23 -7.33 2.12 -4.60
N THR A 24 -8.51 2.11 -5.12
CA THR A 24 -9.37 3.28 -5.13
C THR A 24 -10.24 3.38 -3.89
N ASP A 25 -10.40 2.28 -3.19
CA ASP A 25 -11.27 2.24 -2.02
C ASP A 25 -10.45 2.49 -0.77
N LYS A 26 -10.86 3.49 -0.02
CA LYS A 26 -10.23 3.77 1.26
C LYS A 26 -10.65 2.70 2.25
N ILE A 27 -9.68 1.96 2.73
CA ILE A 27 -9.94 0.96 3.75
C ILE A 27 -9.74 1.62 5.10
N VAL A 28 -10.78 1.57 5.93
CA VAL A 28 -10.80 2.26 7.22
C VAL A 28 -10.74 1.22 8.32
N PHE A 29 -9.88 1.47 9.29
CA PHE A 29 -9.69 0.59 10.44
C PHE A 29 -9.95 1.35 11.73
N ASP A 30 -10.43 0.64 12.73
CA ASP A 30 -10.61 1.22 14.05
C ASP A 30 -9.33 1.19 14.87
N ASP A 31 -8.37 0.36 14.46
CA ASP A 31 -7.13 0.13 15.19
C ASP A 31 -5.95 0.29 14.25
N TYR A 32 -4.97 1.09 14.67
CA TYR A 32 -3.75 1.32 13.89
C TYR A 32 -3.00 0.02 13.61
N ARG A 33 -2.91 -0.85 14.61
CA ARG A 33 -2.21 -2.13 14.44
C ARG A 33 -2.85 -2.98 13.36
N GLU A 34 -4.18 -3.00 13.31
CA GLU A 34 -4.88 -3.75 12.26
C GLU A 34 -4.58 -3.21 10.88
N CYS A 35 -4.47 -1.89 10.76
CA CYS A 35 -4.10 -1.27 9.50
C CYS A 35 -2.71 -1.70 9.06
N ILE A 36 -1.75 -1.69 9.97
CA ILE A 36 -0.37 -2.08 9.65
C ILE A 36 -0.29 -3.54 9.24
N VAL A 37 -0.93 -4.43 9.99
CA VAL A 37 -0.94 -5.87 9.66
C VAL A 37 -1.58 -6.10 8.30
N TYR A 38 -2.71 -5.47 8.06
CA TYR A 38 -3.40 -5.59 6.78
C TYR A 38 -2.53 -5.06 5.64
N GLY A 39 -1.84 -3.95 5.87
CA GLY A 39 -0.98 -3.36 4.86
C GLY A 39 0.12 -4.30 4.41
N TYR A 40 0.74 -5.00 5.35
CA TYR A 40 1.78 -5.97 5.00
C TYR A 40 1.21 -7.17 4.26
N GLU A 41 0.07 -7.69 4.71
CA GLU A 41 -0.57 -8.81 4.02
C GLU A 41 -1.01 -8.42 2.61
N TYR A 42 -1.60 -7.27 2.47
CA TYR A 42 -2.08 -6.78 1.18
C TYR A 42 -0.91 -6.54 0.23
N SER A 43 0.18 -5.97 0.74
CA SER A 43 1.40 -5.76 -0.05
C SER A 43 1.94 -7.09 -0.57
N TYR A 44 1.97 -8.10 0.28
CA TYR A 44 2.44 -9.43 -0.11
C TYR A 44 1.57 -10.00 -1.23
N LYS A 45 0.25 -9.91 -1.07
CA LYS A 45 -0.67 -10.45 -2.08
C LYS A 45 -0.54 -9.71 -3.42
N ILE A 46 -0.42 -8.40 -3.37
CA ILE A 46 -0.26 -7.61 -4.59
C ILE A 46 1.04 -7.96 -5.30
N MET A 47 2.14 -7.96 -4.56
CA MET A 47 3.44 -8.24 -5.17
C MET A 47 3.51 -9.66 -5.71
N SER A 48 2.89 -10.62 -5.03
CA SER A 48 2.86 -12.01 -5.47
C SER A 48 1.99 -12.22 -6.70
N SER A 49 1.06 -11.32 -6.97
CA SER A 49 0.19 -11.42 -8.14
C SER A 49 0.84 -10.93 -9.42
N PHE A 50 1.91 -10.15 -9.33
CA PHE A 50 2.62 -9.65 -10.50
C PHE A 50 3.58 -10.70 -11.04
N GLU A 51 3.84 -10.64 -12.34
CA GLU A 51 4.80 -11.53 -12.96
C GLU A 51 6.22 -11.22 -12.48
N ARG A 52 6.98 -12.27 -12.22
CA ARG A 52 8.35 -12.12 -11.72
C ARG A 52 9.20 -11.24 -12.62
N GLU A 53 9.15 -11.49 -13.92
CA GLU A 53 9.98 -10.75 -14.87
C GLU A 53 9.65 -9.27 -14.86
N TRP A 54 8.36 -8.96 -14.76
CA TRP A 54 7.95 -7.56 -14.70
C TRP A 54 8.44 -6.88 -13.43
N VAL A 55 8.28 -7.53 -12.29
CA VAL A 55 8.73 -6.98 -11.02
C VAL A 55 10.22 -6.75 -11.02
N ASN A 56 10.98 -7.73 -11.53
CA ASN A 56 12.43 -7.63 -11.56
C ASN A 56 12.92 -6.55 -12.53
N SER A 57 12.29 -6.45 -13.69
CA SER A 57 12.72 -5.46 -14.68
C SER A 57 12.37 -4.03 -14.28
N MET A 58 11.24 -3.84 -13.61
CA MET A 58 10.82 -2.52 -13.18
C MET A 58 11.31 -2.17 -11.78
N GLU A 59 11.89 -3.13 -11.08
CA GLU A 59 12.23 -2.99 -9.66
C GLU A 59 11.03 -2.48 -8.87
N ALA A 60 9.88 -3.12 -9.13
CA ALA A 60 8.61 -2.69 -8.54
C ALA A 60 8.53 -3.07 -7.07
N TYR A 61 7.95 -2.20 -6.28
CA TYR A 61 7.69 -2.46 -4.88
C TYR A 61 6.48 -1.66 -4.43
N THR A 62 5.91 -2.08 -3.31
CA THR A 62 4.76 -1.39 -2.74
C THR A 62 5.17 -0.70 -1.45
N LYS A 63 4.53 0.42 -1.19
CA LYS A 63 4.63 1.11 0.09
C LYS A 63 3.22 1.38 0.57
N PHE A 64 3.05 1.45 1.87
CA PHE A 64 1.76 1.84 2.42
C PHE A 64 1.96 2.69 3.66
N SER A 65 0.95 3.45 3.98
CA SER A 65 0.92 4.24 5.20
C SER A 65 -0.44 4.10 5.84
N CYS A 66 -0.46 4.19 7.16
CA CYS A 66 -1.68 4.17 7.94
C CYS A 66 -1.80 5.53 8.61
N GLU A 67 -2.75 6.32 8.16
CA GLU A 67 -2.93 7.68 8.66
C GLU A 67 -4.16 7.76 9.53
N LYS A 68 -4.01 8.38 10.68
CA LYS A 68 -5.13 8.60 11.57
C LYS A 68 -5.90 9.83 11.11
N GLN A 69 -7.18 9.66 10.91
CA GLN A 69 -8.05 10.75 10.52
C GLN A 69 -9.20 10.84 11.49
N GLN A 70 -9.45 12.07 11.93
CA GLN A 70 -10.57 12.31 12.82
C GLN A 70 -11.85 12.40 12.00
N ALA A 71 -12.82 11.59 12.33
CA ALA A 71 -14.11 11.64 11.67
C ALA A 71 -14.84 12.89 12.10
N ALA A 72 -15.31 13.65 11.13
CA ALA A 72 -16.08 14.85 11.38
C ALA A 72 -17.44 14.51 11.97
#